data_b3696fc3a7e0272b2e006eb1f3c5be2c
#
_entry.id   b3696fc3a7e0272b2e006eb1f3c5be2c
#
_cell.length_a   1.000
_cell.length_b   1.000
_cell.length_c   1.000
_cell.angle_alpha   90.00
_cell.angle_beta   90.00
_cell.angle_gamma   90.00
#
_symmetry.space_group_name_H-M   'P 1'
#
loop_
_entity.id
_entity.type
_entity.pdbx_description
1 polymer ?
#
loop_
_entity_poly.entity_id
_entity_poly.type
_entity_poly.pdbx_seq_one_letter_code
_entity_poly.pdbx_strand_id
1 'polypeptide(L)'
;LRDGGVEVAEGPIFDTLRVHVPGRAREVVDAALAAGVNLWLHDADTVQLSVDETTGLVDLHRVAKAFGVAAPEQVDIATPQWEQALVRTSDYLTHPVFSTHHSETSMLRYLRRLSDRDFALDRGMIPLGSCTMKLNATTEMVAVTWPEFAEVHPFAPHEQTRGIRGLVDQLSGWLCDITGYDAVSLQPNAGSQGELAGLLAIAAYHRSRGDDERTVCLIPASAHGTNAASAVMAGLKVVVVKTDPITGNVDMDDLKAKVEAHRETLAAIMVTYPSTHGVFED
;
A
#
# COMPACT_ATOMS: atom_id res chain seq x y z
N LEU A 1 -14.87 6.94 28.82
CA LEU A 1 -13.59 6.69 29.53
C LEU A 1 -13.31 7.78 30.56
N ARG A 2 -13.32 9.06 30.18
CA ARG A 2 -13.06 10.19 31.12
C ARG A 2 -14.05 10.22 32.27
N ASP A 3 -15.33 10.01 32.03
CA ASP A 3 -16.36 9.97 33.06
C ASP A 3 -16.16 8.81 34.07
N GLY A 4 -15.49 7.75 33.61
CA GLY A 4 -15.06 6.62 34.46
C GLY A 4 -13.72 6.84 35.16
N GLY A 5 -13.15 8.03 35.11
CA GLY A 5 -11.88 8.37 35.74
C GLY A 5 -10.62 7.88 35.01
N VAL A 6 -10.76 7.48 33.77
CA VAL A 6 -9.60 7.07 32.93
C VAL A 6 -9.02 8.30 32.23
N GLU A 7 -7.72 8.48 32.34
CA GLU A 7 -7.00 9.59 31.72
C GLU A 7 -6.85 9.36 30.21
N VAL A 8 -7.49 10.24 29.43
CA VAL A 8 -7.38 10.27 27.97
C VAL A 8 -6.55 11.48 27.56
N ALA A 9 -5.58 11.31 26.70
CA ALA A 9 -4.72 12.38 26.22
C ALA A 9 -5.53 13.60 25.78
N GLU A 10 -5.03 14.78 26.10
CA GLU A 10 -5.65 16.05 25.71
C GLU A 10 -5.34 16.39 24.24
N GLY A 11 -6.19 17.22 23.66
CA GLY A 11 -6.03 17.72 22.29
C GLY A 11 -7.18 17.31 21.37
N PRO A 12 -7.15 17.78 20.12
CA PRO A 12 -8.14 17.39 19.12
C PRO A 12 -7.98 15.92 18.77
N ILE A 13 -9.08 15.19 18.82
CA ILE A 13 -9.15 13.76 18.52
C ILE A 13 -9.99 13.62 17.26
N PHE A 14 -9.49 12.89 16.26
CA PHE A 14 -10.27 12.50 15.09
C PHE A 14 -10.87 11.09 15.29
N ASP A 15 -10.05 10.07 15.22
CA ASP A 15 -10.47 8.67 15.32
C ASP A 15 -9.65 7.86 16.32
N THR A 16 -8.51 8.38 16.77
CA THR A 16 -7.56 7.65 17.59
C THR A 16 -7.39 8.27 18.96
N LEU A 17 -7.59 7.46 19.98
CA LEU A 17 -7.41 7.82 21.39
C LEU A 17 -6.12 7.23 21.93
N ARG A 18 -5.39 8.04 22.69
CA ARG A 18 -4.32 7.57 23.56
C ARG A 18 -4.78 7.67 25.02
N VAL A 19 -4.71 6.56 25.74
CA VAL A 19 -5.27 6.40 27.08
C VAL A 19 -4.17 5.99 28.03
N HIS A 20 -4.02 6.76 29.13
CA HIS A 20 -3.03 6.50 30.16
C HIS A 20 -3.63 5.66 31.29
N VAL A 21 -3.04 4.50 31.55
CA VAL A 21 -3.46 3.50 32.55
C VAL A 21 -2.23 2.96 33.29
N PRO A 22 -1.64 3.72 34.22
CA PRO A 22 -0.34 3.41 34.81
C PRO A 22 -0.25 1.97 35.34
N GLY A 23 0.75 1.22 34.84
CA GLY A 23 1.03 -0.17 35.17
C GLY A 23 -0.02 -1.19 34.73
N ARG A 24 -1.10 -0.77 34.05
CA ARG A 24 -2.23 -1.63 33.68
C ARG A 24 -2.43 -1.82 32.17
N ALA A 25 -1.57 -1.23 31.33
CA ALA A 25 -1.79 -1.25 29.89
C ALA A 25 -1.90 -2.68 29.33
N ARG A 26 -1.05 -3.60 29.78
CA ARG A 26 -1.12 -5.01 29.38
C ARG A 26 -2.43 -5.67 29.83
N GLU A 27 -2.86 -5.46 31.07
CA GLU A 27 -4.12 -5.99 31.61
C GLU A 27 -5.31 -5.56 30.76
N VAL A 28 -5.37 -4.27 30.38
CA VAL A 28 -6.45 -3.71 29.56
C VAL A 28 -6.44 -4.31 28.15
N VAL A 29 -5.26 -4.43 27.52
CA VAL A 29 -5.14 -5.03 26.19
C VAL A 29 -5.57 -6.50 26.20
N ASP A 30 -5.15 -7.26 27.23
CA ASP A 30 -5.52 -8.68 27.35
C ASP A 30 -7.02 -8.86 27.63
N ALA A 31 -7.63 -7.98 28.43
CA ALA A 31 -9.06 -7.97 28.67
C ALA A 31 -9.87 -7.61 27.40
N ALA A 32 -9.39 -6.65 26.60
CA ALA A 32 -9.99 -6.31 25.31
C ALA A 32 -9.88 -7.48 24.32
N LEU A 33 -8.71 -8.11 24.25
CA LEU A 33 -8.48 -9.29 23.41
C LEU A 33 -9.41 -10.44 23.76
N ALA A 34 -9.59 -10.71 25.07
CA ALA A 34 -10.54 -11.72 25.55
C ALA A 34 -12.00 -11.39 25.20
N ALA A 35 -12.33 -10.09 25.03
CA ALA A 35 -13.63 -9.63 24.54
C ALA A 35 -13.74 -9.57 23.00
N GLY A 36 -12.71 -9.98 22.26
CA GLY A 36 -12.68 -9.99 20.80
C GLY A 36 -12.32 -8.64 20.17
N VAL A 37 -11.59 -7.77 20.90
CA VAL A 37 -11.15 -6.46 20.42
C VAL A 37 -9.64 -6.35 20.53
N ASN A 38 -8.96 -5.97 19.45
CA ASN A 38 -7.54 -5.66 19.46
C ASN A 38 -7.32 -4.19 19.81
N LEU A 39 -6.52 -3.93 20.84
CA LEU A 39 -6.03 -2.60 21.19
C LEU A 39 -4.51 -2.56 21.05
N TRP A 40 -3.96 -1.40 20.76
CA TRP A 40 -2.52 -1.23 20.63
C TRP A 40 -1.87 -0.99 21.99
N LEU A 41 -1.00 -1.89 22.41
CA LEU A 41 -0.14 -1.69 23.58
C LEU A 41 1.00 -0.74 23.17
N HIS A 42 0.89 0.54 23.55
CA HIS A 42 1.91 1.52 23.21
C HIS A 42 3.16 1.35 24.10
N ASP A 43 2.95 1.29 25.41
CA ASP A 43 3.97 1.00 26.43
C ASP A 43 3.33 0.39 27.69
N ALA A 44 4.06 0.34 28.81
CA ALA A 44 3.58 -0.25 30.05
C ALA A 44 2.38 0.49 30.67
N ASP A 45 2.24 1.78 30.36
CA ASP A 45 1.29 2.70 30.98
C ASP A 45 0.25 3.24 30.00
N THR A 46 0.40 2.95 28.68
CA THR A 46 -0.38 3.61 27.64
C THR A 46 -0.98 2.59 26.67
N VAL A 47 -2.28 2.72 26.45
CA VAL A 47 -3.04 1.98 25.44
C VAL A 47 -3.52 2.96 24.37
N GLN A 48 -3.47 2.54 23.10
CA GLN A 48 -4.04 3.30 22.00
C GLN A 48 -5.13 2.50 21.33
N LEU A 49 -6.20 3.18 20.95
CA LEU A 49 -7.32 2.60 20.21
C LEU A 49 -7.78 3.54 19.10
N SER A 50 -8.27 2.98 18.04
CA SER A 50 -8.87 3.72 16.94
C SER A 50 -10.28 3.23 16.68
N VAL A 51 -11.13 4.14 16.24
CA VAL A 51 -12.51 3.84 15.85
C VAL A 51 -12.71 4.23 14.38
N ASP A 52 -13.65 3.60 13.72
CA ASP A 52 -14.03 3.86 12.35
C ASP A 52 -15.56 3.85 12.18
N GLU A 53 -16.03 3.96 10.95
CA GLU A 53 -17.47 3.93 10.63
C GLU A 53 -18.16 2.59 10.92
N THR A 54 -17.40 1.51 11.14
CA THR A 54 -17.94 0.20 11.50
C THR A 54 -18.06 0.00 13.01
N THR A 55 -17.44 0.85 13.82
CA THR A 55 -17.42 0.78 15.27
C THR A 55 -18.79 1.09 15.86
N GLY A 56 -19.42 0.09 16.46
CA GLY A 56 -20.76 0.21 17.05
C GLY A 56 -20.77 0.27 18.58
N LEU A 57 -21.97 0.44 19.14
CA LEU A 57 -22.16 0.46 20.62
C LEU A 57 -21.63 -0.81 21.29
N VAL A 58 -21.76 -1.97 20.66
CA VAL A 58 -21.28 -3.25 21.18
C VAL A 58 -19.77 -3.22 21.36
N ASP A 59 -19.04 -2.62 20.41
CA ASP A 59 -17.58 -2.51 20.48
C ASP A 59 -17.16 -1.52 21.56
N LEU A 60 -17.86 -0.39 21.66
CA LEU A 60 -17.63 0.58 22.73
C LEU A 60 -17.88 -0.03 24.11
N HIS A 61 -18.90 -0.89 24.26
CA HIS A 61 -19.17 -1.61 25.51
C HIS A 61 -18.04 -2.58 25.85
N ARG A 62 -17.52 -3.31 24.88
CA ARG A 62 -16.37 -4.23 25.07
C ARG A 62 -15.13 -3.49 25.52
N VAL A 63 -14.86 -2.35 24.86
CA VAL A 63 -13.72 -1.48 25.22
C VAL A 63 -13.90 -0.88 26.61
N ALA A 64 -15.06 -0.29 26.93
CA ALA A 64 -15.33 0.27 28.26
C ALA A 64 -15.12 -0.77 29.37
N LYS A 65 -15.62 -1.99 29.15
CA LYS A 65 -15.44 -3.11 30.07
C LYS A 65 -13.95 -3.47 30.25
N ALA A 66 -13.15 -3.46 29.20
CA ALA A 66 -11.72 -3.74 29.29
C ALA A 66 -10.98 -2.70 30.13
N PHE A 67 -11.40 -1.44 30.09
CA PHE A 67 -10.88 -0.38 30.96
C PHE A 67 -11.48 -0.39 32.37
N GLY A 68 -12.47 -1.23 32.64
CA GLY A 68 -13.13 -1.31 33.94
C GLY A 68 -14.11 -0.16 34.22
N VAL A 69 -14.63 0.48 33.17
CA VAL A 69 -15.57 1.61 33.29
C VAL A 69 -16.96 1.23 32.78
N ALA A 70 -17.98 1.99 33.24
CA ALA A 70 -19.35 1.82 32.77
C ALA A 70 -19.43 2.13 31.27
N ALA A 71 -20.18 1.30 30.54
CA ALA A 71 -20.44 1.51 29.13
C ALA A 71 -21.48 2.63 28.94
N PRO A 72 -21.37 3.44 27.86
CA PRO A 72 -22.38 4.43 27.57
C PRO A 72 -23.66 3.75 27.06
N GLU A 73 -24.81 4.25 27.50
CA GLU A 73 -26.12 3.79 27.01
C GLU A 73 -26.42 4.33 25.60
N GLN A 74 -25.90 5.51 25.33
CA GLN A 74 -26.06 6.20 24.05
C GLN A 74 -24.73 6.86 23.65
N VAL A 75 -24.51 7.03 22.36
CA VAL A 75 -23.43 7.85 21.84
C VAL A 75 -23.98 9.23 21.51
N ASP A 76 -23.60 10.22 22.28
CA ASP A 76 -23.84 11.61 21.90
C ASP A 76 -22.81 11.98 20.82
N ILE A 77 -23.32 12.37 19.65
CA ILE A 77 -22.49 12.95 18.59
C ILE A 77 -22.16 14.38 19.01
N ALA A 78 -21.17 14.54 19.88
CA ALA A 78 -20.66 15.86 20.19
C ALA A 78 -20.04 16.48 18.94
N THR A 79 -20.38 17.73 18.66
CA THR A 79 -19.68 18.47 17.61
C THR A 79 -18.20 18.60 18.00
N PRO A 80 -17.26 18.11 17.19
CA PRO A 80 -15.84 18.21 17.49
C PRO A 80 -15.45 19.68 17.72
N GLN A 81 -14.79 19.95 18.82
CA GLN A 81 -14.26 21.31 19.09
C GLN A 81 -12.89 21.42 18.41
N TRP A 82 -12.90 21.71 17.10
CA TRP A 82 -11.69 22.04 16.37
C TRP A 82 -11.32 23.51 16.59
N GLU A 83 -10.02 23.80 16.53
CA GLU A 83 -9.58 25.19 16.39
C GLU A 83 -10.25 25.81 15.17
N GLN A 84 -10.79 27.03 15.32
CA GLN A 84 -11.54 27.69 14.25
C GLN A 84 -10.74 27.81 12.93
N ALA A 85 -9.43 27.92 13.02
CA ALA A 85 -8.53 27.96 11.86
C ALA A 85 -8.53 26.64 11.05
N LEU A 86 -8.88 25.52 11.67
CA LEU A 86 -8.91 24.19 11.04
C LEU A 86 -10.29 23.84 10.48
N VAL A 87 -11.32 24.63 10.82
CA VAL A 87 -12.69 24.40 10.35
C VAL A 87 -12.84 24.92 8.93
N ARG A 88 -13.34 24.07 8.05
CA ARG A 88 -13.65 24.47 6.68
C ARG A 88 -14.75 25.54 6.66
N THR A 89 -14.48 26.65 5.99
CA THR A 89 -15.43 27.74 5.76
C THR A 89 -15.90 27.85 4.31
N SER A 90 -15.28 27.10 3.40
CA SER A 90 -15.63 27.07 1.98
C SER A 90 -16.55 25.89 1.64
N ASP A 91 -17.41 26.08 0.65
CA ASP A 91 -18.20 24.98 0.07
C ASP A 91 -17.29 23.92 -0.55
N TYR A 92 -17.75 22.68 -0.58
CA TYR A 92 -17.07 21.57 -1.22
C TYR A 92 -18.06 20.63 -1.89
N LEU A 93 -17.58 19.81 -2.84
CA LEU A 93 -18.42 18.88 -3.62
C LEU A 93 -19.64 19.59 -4.26
N THR A 94 -19.44 20.81 -4.76
CA THR A 94 -20.53 21.65 -5.30
C THR A 94 -21.00 21.22 -6.68
N HIS A 95 -20.24 20.37 -7.39
CA HIS A 95 -20.66 19.85 -8.69
C HIS A 95 -21.87 18.92 -8.54
N PRO A 96 -22.93 19.07 -9.39
CA PRO A 96 -24.17 18.31 -9.26
C PRO A 96 -24.01 16.78 -9.23
N VAL A 97 -22.94 16.23 -9.80
CA VAL A 97 -22.66 14.80 -9.78
C VAL A 97 -22.63 14.20 -8.37
N PHE A 98 -22.19 14.98 -7.37
CA PHE A 98 -22.11 14.53 -5.98
C PHE A 98 -23.48 14.48 -5.27
N SER A 99 -24.51 15.01 -5.89
CA SER A 99 -25.87 15.08 -5.31
C SER A 99 -26.96 14.57 -6.25
N THR A 100 -26.61 13.87 -7.34
CA THR A 100 -27.58 13.44 -8.36
C THR A 100 -27.88 11.94 -8.30
N HIS A 101 -26.91 11.10 -7.90
CA HIS A 101 -27.00 9.64 -8.03
C HIS A 101 -27.17 8.96 -6.68
N HIS A 102 -28.37 9.13 -6.06
CA HIS A 102 -28.68 8.62 -4.71
C HIS A 102 -29.34 7.24 -4.67
N SER A 103 -29.73 6.66 -5.81
CA SER A 103 -30.24 5.29 -5.87
C SER A 103 -29.26 4.36 -6.55
N GLU A 104 -29.30 3.09 -6.18
CA GLU A 104 -28.47 2.03 -6.79
C GLU A 104 -28.61 2.04 -8.33
N THR A 105 -29.83 2.07 -8.84
CA THR A 105 -30.07 2.11 -10.30
C THR A 105 -29.50 3.35 -10.96
N SER A 106 -29.63 4.51 -10.34
CA SER A 106 -29.05 5.76 -10.86
C SER A 106 -27.53 5.72 -10.89
N MET A 107 -26.92 5.19 -9.84
CA MET A 107 -25.47 5.03 -9.75
C MET A 107 -24.96 4.02 -10.79
N LEU A 108 -25.59 2.85 -10.94
CA LEU A 108 -25.21 1.86 -11.94
C LEU A 108 -25.25 2.41 -13.37
N ARG A 109 -26.30 3.18 -13.70
CA ARG A 109 -26.42 3.85 -15.02
C ARG A 109 -25.35 4.92 -15.21
N TYR A 110 -25.00 5.63 -14.15
CA TYR A 110 -23.93 6.63 -14.18
C TYR A 110 -22.56 5.96 -14.40
N LEU A 111 -22.24 4.91 -13.65
CA LEU A 111 -21.00 4.14 -13.80
C LEU A 111 -20.90 3.52 -15.21
N ARG A 112 -22.00 2.97 -15.74
CA ARG A 112 -22.03 2.46 -17.11
C ARG A 112 -21.73 3.55 -18.13
N ARG A 113 -22.33 4.71 -18.00
CA ARG A 113 -22.06 5.86 -18.89
C ARG A 113 -20.62 6.34 -18.85
N LEU A 114 -19.97 6.30 -17.68
CA LEU A 114 -18.54 6.61 -17.55
C LEU A 114 -17.68 5.53 -18.21
N SER A 115 -17.96 4.28 -17.89
CA SER A 115 -17.24 3.12 -18.44
C SER A 115 -17.33 3.06 -19.98
N ASP A 116 -18.45 3.46 -20.58
CA ASP A 116 -18.62 3.49 -22.03
C ASP A 116 -17.79 4.58 -22.75
N ARG A 117 -17.21 5.52 -22.01
CA ARG A 117 -16.32 6.57 -22.52
C ARG A 117 -14.84 6.22 -22.42
N ASP A 118 -14.51 5.10 -21.78
CA ASP A 118 -13.16 4.66 -21.59
C ASP A 118 -12.88 3.36 -22.37
N PHE A 119 -11.62 3.01 -22.48
CA PHE A 119 -11.22 1.74 -23.08
C PHE A 119 -11.63 0.57 -22.20
N ALA A 120 -12.16 -0.48 -22.83
CA ALA A 120 -12.45 -1.72 -22.16
C ALA A 120 -12.14 -2.89 -23.10
N LEU A 121 -11.66 -4.01 -22.57
CA LEU A 121 -11.24 -5.18 -23.36
C LEU A 121 -12.38 -5.85 -24.13
N ASP A 122 -13.62 -5.62 -23.71
CA ASP A 122 -14.81 -6.12 -24.39
C ASP A 122 -15.27 -5.23 -25.56
N ARG A 123 -14.67 -4.06 -25.75
CA ARG A 123 -15.10 -3.06 -26.74
C ARG A 123 -14.00 -2.51 -27.62
N GLY A 124 -12.73 -2.75 -27.31
CA GLY A 124 -11.64 -2.18 -28.07
C GLY A 124 -10.27 -2.67 -27.66
N MET A 125 -9.28 -2.26 -28.44
CA MET A 125 -7.88 -2.56 -28.18
C MET A 125 -7.25 -1.43 -27.37
N ILE A 126 -6.44 -1.78 -26.39
CA ILE A 126 -5.73 -0.83 -25.55
C ILE A 126 -4.43 -0.43 -26.26
N PRO A 127 -4.11 0.87 -26.36
CA PRO A 127 -2.95 1.34 -27.12
C PRO A 127 -1.60 1.01 -26.49
N LEU A 128 -1.55 0.64 -25.19
CA LEU A 128 -0.34 0.23 -24.48
C LEU A 128 -0.58 -1.04 -23.68
N GLY A 129 0.35 -2.00 -23.73
CA GLY A 129 0.17 -3.34 -23.18
C GLY A 129 0.05 -3.42 -21.66
N SER A 130 0.73 -2.57 -20.91
CA SER A 130 0.78 -2.67 -19.44
C SER A 130 -0.25 -1.82 -18.71
N CYS A 131 -1.07 -1.07 -19.41
CA CYS A 131 -1.95 -0.03 -18.87
C CYS A 131 -3.01 -0.54 -17.90
N THR A 132 -2.58 -1.17 -16.80
CA THR A 132 -3.46 -1.50 -15.67
C THR A 132 -4.57 -2.52 -15.94
N MET A 133 -4.63 -3.11 -17.11
CA MET A 133 -5.67 -4.09 -17.45
C MET A 133 -5.34 -5.49 -16.93
N LYS A 134 -5.12 -5.58 -15.62
CA LYS A 134 -4.97 -6.86 -14.92
C LYS A 134 -6.36 -7.45 -14.74
N LEU A 135 -6.68 -8.43 -15.55
CA LEU A 135 -7.97 -9.09 -15.49
C LEU A 135 -7.93 -10.22 -14.45
N ASN A 136 -8.89 -10.18 -13.56
CA ASN A 136 -9.18 -11.29 -12.67
C ASN A 136 -10.58 -11.85 -12.96
N ALA A 137 -10.75 -13.15 -12.83
CA ALA A 137 -12.07 -13.73 -12.89
C ALA A 137 -12.91 -13.20 -11.71
N THR A 138 -14.22 -13.02 -11.94
CA THR A 138 -15.13 -12.57 -10.88
C THR A 138 -15.07 -13.49 -9.65
N THR A 139 -14.89 -14.79 -9.85
CA THR A 139 -14.78 -15.77 -8.76
C THR A 139 -13.51 -15.54 -7.93
N GLU A 140 -12.41 -15.14 -8.53
CA GLU A 140 -11.17 -14.78 -7.80
C GLU A 140 -11.39 -13.53 -6.96
N MET A 141 -12.11 -12.53 -7.50
CA MET A 141 -12.42 -11.30 -6.79
C MET A 141 -13.40 -11.48 -5.63
N VAL A 142 -14.26 -12.51 -5.67
CA VAL A 142 -15.18 -12.82 -4.56
C VAL A 142 -14.42 -13.13 -3.28
N ALA A 143 -13.31 -13.87 -3.36
CA ALA A 143 -12.54 -14.28 -2.19
C ALA A 143 -11.97 -13.08 -1.41
N VAL A 144 -11.58 -11.99 -2.08
CA VAL A 144 -11.04 -10.79 -1.40
C VAL A 144 -12.10 -10.01 -0.62
N THR A 145 -13.40 -10.29 -0.84
CA THR A 145 -14.49 -9.66 -0.10
C THR A 145 -14.90 -10.43 1.16
N TRP A 146 -14.34 -11.60 1.39
CA TRP A 146 -14.63 -12.36 2.60
C TRP A 146 -14.03 -11.66 3.83
N PRO A 147 -14.78 -11.55 4.93
CA PRO A 147 -14.31 -10.86 6.13
C PRO A 147 -12.96 -11.36 6.65
N GLU A 148 -12.71 -12.65 6.51
CA GLU A 148 -11.46 -13.31 6.91
C GLU A 148 -10.21 -12.77 6.16
N PHE A 149 -10.41 -12.11 5.02
CA PHE A 149 -9.36 -11.43 4.26
C PHE A 149 -9.51 -9.91 4.28
N ALA A 150 -10.74 -9.40 4.05
CA ALA A 150 -11.00 -7.98 3.87
C ALA A 150 -10.90 -7.17 5.19
N GLU A 151 -11.25 -7.80 6.33
CA GLU A 151 -11.35 -7.11 7.62
C GLU A 151 -10.15 -7.37 8.55
N VAL A 152 -9.07 -7.97 8.03
CA VAL A 152 -7.86 -8.21 8.82
C VAL A 152 -6.96 -6.99 8.83
N HIS A 153 -6.76 -6.41 10.02
CA HIS A 153 -5.84 -5.29 10.17
C HIS A 153 -4.38 -5.72 9.92
N PRO A 154 -3.56 -4.91 9.22
CA PRO A 154 -2.15 -5.26 8.92
C PRO A 154 -1.29 -5.57 10.16
N PHE A 155 -1.62 -4.98 11.31
CA PHE A 155 -0.92 -5.22 12.56
C PHE A 155 -1.70 -6.13 13.53
N ALA A 156 -2.67 -6.91 13.02
CA ALA A 156 -3.32 -7.93 13.84
C ALA A 156 -2.30 -8.93 14.39
N PRO A 157 -2.52 -9.49 15.60
CA PRO A 157 -1.62 -10.46 16.20
C PRO A 157 -1.36 -11.67 15.31
N HIS A 158 -0.15 -12.23 15.40
CA HIS A 158 0.29 -13.35 14.57
C HIS A 158 -0.65 -14.56 14.63
N GLU A 159 -1.21 -14.82 15.79
CA GLU A 159 -2.13 -15.94 16.03
C GLU A 159 -3.44 -15.79 15.26
N GLN A 160 -3.84 -14.54 14.97
CA GLN A 160 -5.05 -14.22 14.22
C GLN A 160 -4.85 -14.22 12.71
N THR A 161 -3.59 -14.19 12.23
CA THR A 161 -3.23 -14.04 10.81
C THR A 161 -2.56 -15.27 10.19
N ARG A 162 -2.61 -16.43 10.85
CA ARG A 162 -1.94 -17.66 10.39
C ARG A 162 -2.30 -18.06 8.97
N GLY A 163 -3.57 -17.95 8.57
CA GLY A 163 -4.02 -18.30 7.23
C GLY A 163 -3.41 -17.41 6.14
N ILE A 164 -3.45 -16.09 6.34
CA ILE A 164 -2.86 -15.11 5.41
C ILE A 164 -1.35 -15.30 5.33
N ARG A 165 -0.67 -15.52 6.45
CA ARG A 165 0.77 -15.79 6.48
C ARG A 165 1.13 -17.06 5.72
N GLY A 166 0.38 -18.14 5.93
CA GLY A 166 0.57 -19.39 5.18
C GLY A 166 0.42 -19.20 3.67
N LEU A 167 -0.54 -18.37 3.24
CA LEU A 167 -0.73 -18.01 1.83
C LEU A 167 0.47 -17.22 1.30
N VAL A 168 0.94 -16.22 2.06
CA VAL A 168 2.11 -15.40 1.69
C VAL A 168 3.37 -16.26 1.59
N ASP A 169 3.60 -17.14 2.57
CA ASP A 169 4.78 -18.02 2.61
C ASP A 169 4.76 -19.01 1.42
N GLN A 170 3.60 -19.60 1.13
CA GLN A 170 3.44 -20.52 0.01
C GLN A 170 3.67 -19.82 -1.33
N LEU A 171 3.09 -18.64 -1.54
CA LEU A 171 3.29 -17.87 -2.78
C LEU A 171 4.74 -17.41 -2.94
N SER A 172 5.37 -16.96 -1.86
CA SER A 172 6.79 -16.59 -1.88
C SER A 172 7.67 -17.76 -2.27
N GLY A 173 7.41 -18.96 -1.71
CA GLY A 173 8.12 -20.19 -2.08
C GLY A 173 7.96 -20.54 -3.56
N TRP A 174 6.74 -20.52 -4.08
CA TRP A 174 6.48 -20.78 -5.50
C TRP A 174 7.18 -19.77 -6.42
N LEU A 175 7.21 -18.50 -6.03
CA LEU A 175 7.92 -17.48 -6.80
C LEU A 175 9.44 -17.68 -6.78
N CYS A 176 10.01 -18.07 -5.66
CA CYS A 176 11.42 -18.46 -5.59
C CYS A 176 11.72 -19.64 -6.53
N ASP A 177 10.89 -20.68 -6.51
CA ASP A 177 11.05 -21.86 -7.36
C ASP A 177 10.96 -21.51 -8.86
N ILE A 178 10.02 -20.66 -9.24
CA ILE A 178 9.80 -20.26 -10.63
C ILE A 178 10.94 -19.37 -11.16
N THR A 179 11.44 -18.46 -10.35
CA THR A 179 12.39 -17.43 -10.77
C THR A 179 13.85 -17.81 -10.50
N GLY A 180 14.09 -18.76 -9.58
CA GLY A 180 15.43 -19.11 -9.10
C GLY A 180 16.04 -18.09 -8.13
N TYR A 181 15.25 -17.16 -7.60
CA TYR A 181 15.71 -16.22 -6.56
C TYR A 181 15.73 -16.89 -5.19
N ASP A 182 16.69 -16.49 -4.35
CA ASP A 182 16.79 -16.98 -2.96
C ASP A 182 15.68 -16.45 -2.06
N ALA A 183 15.12 -15.27 -2.37
CA ALA A 183 14.05 -14.66 -1.61
C ALA A 183 13.17 -13.77 -2.47
N VAL A 184 11.90 -13.66 -2.09
CA VAL A 184 10.88 -12.80 -2.73
C VAL A 184 10.15 -12.01 -1.65
N SER A 185 9.85 -10.74 -1.94
CA SER A 185 8.99 -9.91 -1.10
C SER A 185 7.67 -9.62 -1.83
N LEU A 186 6.55 -9.84 -1.15
CA LEU A 186 5.21 -9.50 -1.61
C LEU A 186 4.70 -8.16 -1.05
N GLN A 187 5.57 -7.38 -0.40
CA GLN A 187 5.20 -6.08 0.22
C GLN A 187 4.89 -4.97 -0.77
N PRO A 188 5.55 -4.84 -1.94
CA PRO A 188 5.25 -3.79 -2.89
C PRO A 188 3.79 -3.84 -3.38
N ASN A 189 3.08 -2.70 -3.31
CA ASN A 189 1.68 -2.59 -3.72
C ASN A 189 1.50 -2.31 -5.22
N ALA A 190 2.59 -1.98 -5.92
CA ALA A 190 2.59 -1.69 -7.36
C ALA A 190 3.93 -2.08 -7.98
N GLY A 191 3.97 -2.25 -9.32
CA GLY A 191 5.20 -2.53 -10.05
C GLY A 191 6.30 -1.50 -9.79
N SER A 192 5.97 -0.21 -9.78
CA SER A 192 6.92 0.86 -9.47
C SER A 192 7.51 0.79 -8.05
N GLN A 193 6.74 0.32 -7.08
CA GLN A 193 7.26 0.07 -5.72
C GLN A 193 8.20 -1.14 -5.69
N GLY A 194 7.93 -2.17 -6.49
CA GLY A 194 8.83 -3.31 -6.67
C GLY A 194 10.15 -2.89 -7.31
N GLU A 195 10.09 -2.05 -8.34
CA GLU A 195 11.28 -1.45 -8.96
C GLU A 195 12.13 -0.69 -7.93
N LEU A 196 11.49 0.22 -7.18
CA LEU A 196 12.18 1.00 -6.16
C LEU A 196 12.76 0.11 -5.05
N ALA A 197 12.01 -0.88 -4.57
CA ALA A 197 12.48 -1.81 -3.54
C ALA A 197 13.72 -2.59 -4.01
N GLY A 198 13.70 -3.09 -5.25
CA GLY A 198 14.85 -3.78 -5.85
C GLY A 198 16.08 -2.87 -5.97
N LEU A 199 15.90 -1.64 -6.44
CA LEU A 199 17.01 -0.69 -6.58
C LEU A 199 17.56 -0.22 -5.23
N LEU A 200 16.71 -0.05 -4.22
CA LEU A 200 17.14 0.23 -2.84
C LEU A 200 17.95 -0.93 -2.25
N ALA A 201 17.54 -2.17 -2.52
CA ALA A 201 18.28 -3.36 -2.09
C ALA A 201 19.65 -3.44 -2.78
N ILE A 202 19.73 -3.17 -4.10
CA ILE A 202 20.99 -3.12 -4.84
C ILE A 202 21.91 -2.02 -4.29
N ALA A 203 21.39 -0.83 -4.06
CA ALA A 203 22.16 0.27 -3.47
C ALA A 203 22.65 -0.05 -2.05
N ALA A 204 21.82 -0.70 -1.24
CA ALA A 204 22.20 -1.17 0.09
C ALA A 204 23.30 -2.26 0.04
N TYR A 205 23.20 -3.18 -0.92
CA TYR A 205 24.21 -4.20 -1.17
C TYR A 205 25.59 -3.56 -1.46
N HIS A 206 25.66 -2.63 -2.39
CA HIS A 206 26.91 -1.94 -2.72
C HIS A 206 27.49 -1.20 -1.51
N ARG A 207 26.68 -0.43 -0.79
CA ARG A 207 27.10 0.27 0.43
C ARG A 207 27.63 -0.67 1.50
N SER A 208 26.96 -1.81 1.70
CA SER A 208 27.41 -2.80 2.70
C SER A 208 28.79 -3.39 2.42
N ARG A 209 29.26 -3.27 1.18
CA ARG A 209 30.59 -3.74 0.74
C ARG A 209 31.62 -2.63 0.66
N GLY A 210 31.24 -1.38 0.98
CA GLY A 210 32.11 -0.22 0.85
C GLY A 210 32.24 0.31 -0.58
N ASP A 211 31.34 -0.10 -1.49
CA ASP A 211 31.32 0.28 -2.90
C ASP A 211 30.43 1.53 -3.11
N ASP A 212 30.60 2.58 -2.33
CA ASP A 212 29.75 3.76 -2.30
C ASP A 212 29.74 4.54 -3.64
N GLU A 213 30.78 4.39 -4.46
CA GLU A 213 30.90 5.01 -5.78
C GLU A 213 30.00 4.35 -6.84
N ARG A 214 29.42 3.17 -6.56
CA ARG A 214 28.52 2.50 -7.49
C ARG A 214 27.13 3.13 -7.48
N THR A 215 26.97 4.14 -8.33
CA THR A 215 25.77 5.00 -8.37
C THR A 215 25.12 5.04 -9.74
N VAL A 216 25.66 4.37 -10.77
CA VAL A 216 25.13 4.40 -12.13
C VAL A 216 24.18 3.24 -12.36
N CYS A 217 23.00 3.54 -12.92
CA CYS A 217 22.04 2.57 -13.43
C CYS A 217 21.91 2.73 -14.96
N LEU A 218 22.22 1.67 -15.72
CA LEU A 218 22.01 1.64 -17.18
C LEU A 218 20.55 1.30 -17.46
N ILE A 219 19.90 2.09 -18.32
CA ILE A 219 18.48 1.90 -18.67
C ILE A 219 18.32 2.06 -20.19
N PRO A 220 17.76 1.05 -20.91
CA PRO A 220 17.49 1.19 -22.33
C PRO A 220 16.54 2.35 -22.66
N ALA A 221 16.73 3.00 -23.81
CA ALA A 221 15.87 4.08 -24.27
C ALA A 221 14.41 3.64 -24.47
N SER A 222 14.17 2.34 -24.70
CA SER A 222 12.86 1.71 -24.81
C SER A 222 12.18 1.43 -23.46
N ALA A 223 12.81 1.76 -22.33
CA ALA A 223 12.25 1.52 -21.02
C ALA A 223 11.08 2.47 -20.71
N HIS A 224 10.16 2.02 -19.84
CA HIS A 224 9.10 2.88 -19.33
C HIS A 224 9.69 4.00 -18.46
N GLY A 225 9.06 5.18 -18.45
CA GLY A 225 9.53 6.33 -17.68
C GLY A 225 9.67 6.07 -16.17
N THR A 226 8.89 5.15 -15.62
CA THR A 226 8.97 4.72 -14.22
C THR A 226 10.34 4.15 -13.87
N ASN A 227 11.01 3.47 -14.80
CA ASN A 227 12.34 2.89 -14.57
C ASN A 227 13.36 3.97 -14.19
N ALA A 228 13.40 5.04 -14.96
CA ALA A 228 14.29 6.17 -14.69
C ALA A 228 13.89 6.90 -13.38
N ALA A 229 12.59 7.08 -13.14
CA ALA A 229 12.10 7.71 -11.92
C ALA A 229 12.48 6.90 -10.66
N SER A 230 12.29 5.59 -10.68
CA SER A 230 12.66 4.70 -9.57
C SER A 230 14.17 4.69 -9.31
N ALA A 231 14.99 4.71 -10.37
CA ALA A 231 16.44 4.78 -10.24
C ALA A 231 16.89 6.10 -9.56
N VAL A 232 16.34 7.23 -9.98
CA VAL A 232 16.62 8.54 -9.35
C VAL A 232 16.15 8.58 -7.89
N MET A 233 14.97 8.04 -7.59
CA MET A 233 14.46 7.95 -6.21
C MET A 233 15.36 7.09 -5.31
N ALA A 234 15.98 6.05 -5.87
CA ALA A 234 16.95 5.21 -5.15
C ALA A 234 18.34 5.88 -5.00
N GLY A 235 18.53 7.09 -5.52
CA GLY A 235 19.79 7.83 -5.47
C GLY A 235 20.78 7.45 -6.58
N LEU A 236 20.32 6.74 -7.62
CA LEU A 236 21.16 6.33 -8.74
C LEU A 236 21.12 7.36 -9.88
N LYS A 237 22.23 7.43 -10.63
CA LYS A 237 22.37 8.23 -11.85
C LYS A 237 21.98 7.38 -13.06
N VAL A 238 20.99 7.85 -13.82
CA VAL A 238 20.54 7.15 -15.02
C VAL A 238 21.49 7.43 -16.20
N VAL A 239 21.97 6.37 -16.83
CA VAL A 239 22.69 6.41 -18.09
C VAL A 239 21.89 5.63 -19.11
N VAL A 240 21.40 6.33 -20.14
CA VAL A 240 20.52 5.73 -21.16
C VAL A 240 21.34 4.93 -22.15
N VAL A 241 20.97 3.68 -22.38
CA VAL A 241 21.50 2.81 -23.45
C VAL A 241 20.62 2.97 -24.69
N LYS A 242 21.22 3.12 -25.84
CA LYS A 242 20.51 3.25 -27.13
C LYS A 242 19.75 1.97 -27.48
N THR A 243 18.68 2.15 -28.24
CA THR A 243 17.97 1.06 -28.92
C THR A 243 18.16 1.22 -30.44
N ASP A 244 18.22 0.11 -31.14
CA ASP A 244 18.25 0.11 -32.61
C ASP A 244 16.93 0.68 -33.15
N PRO A 245 16.96 1.71 -34.01
CA PRO A 245 15.74 2.37 -34.47
C PRO A 245 14.92 1.52 -35.47
N ILE A 246 15.47 0.44 -36.00
CA ILE A 246 14.79 -0.44 -36.93
C ILE A 246 14.20 -1.65 -36.27
N THR A 247 14.98 -2.33 -35.43
CA THR A 247 14.57 -3.56 -34.77
C THR A 247 13.92 -3.29 -33.40
N GLY A 248 14.26 -2.16 -32.76
CA GLY A 248 13.85 -1.84 -31.38
C GLY A 248 14.65 -2.56 -30.29
N ASN A 249 15.60 -3.41 -30.68
CA ASN A 249 16.48 -4.12 -29.73
C ASN A 249 17.44 -3.15 -29.03
N VAL A 250 17.97 -3.56 -27.89
CA VAL A 250 19.04 -2.82 -27.22
C VAL A 250 20.29 -2.83 -28.08
N ASP A 251 20.89 -1.64 -28.32
CA ASP A 251 22.15 -1.50 -28.98
C ASP A 251 23.28 -2.09 -28.14
N MET A 252 23.72 -3.29 -28.48
CA MET A 252 24.71 -4.04 -27.69
C MET A 252 26.10 -3.41 -27.74
N ASP A 253 26.43 -2.66 -28.76
CA ASP A 253 27.72 -1.97 -28.84
C ASP A 253 27.70 -0.73 -27.93
N ASP A 254 26.61 0.03 -27.93
CA ASP A 254 26.42 1.13 -27.01
C ASP A 254 26.37 0.64 -25.55
N LEU A 255 25.70 -0.49 -25.27
CA LEU A 255 25.68 -1.11 -23.94
C LEU A 255 27.10 -1.46 -23.46
N LYS A 256 27.88 -2.17 -24.27
CA LYS A 256 29.28 -2.54 -23.93
C LYS A 256 30.15 -1.32 -23.68
N ALA A 257 30.03 -0.30 -24.55
CA ALA A 257 30.75 0.96 -24.39
C ALA A 257 30.42 1.66 -23.06
N LYS A 258 29.15 1.68 -22.67
CA LYS A 258 28.71 2.29 -21.40
C LYS A 258 29.10 1.48 -20.19
N VAL A 259 29.04 0.17 -20.24
CA VAL A 259 29.57 -0.71 -19.17
C VAL A 259 31.05 -0.42 -18.95
N GLU A 260 31.83 -0.31 -20.01
CA GLU A 260 33.25 -0.01 -19.89
C GLU A 260 33.52 1.41 -19.36
N ALA A 261 32.79 2.41 -19.86
CA ALA A 261 32.92 3.79 -19.43
C ALA A 261 32.54 4.01 -17.95
N HIS A 262 31.66 3.17 -17.41
CA HIS A 262 31.18 3.27 -16.04
C HIS A 262 31.60 2.07 -15.17
N ARG A 263 32.62 1.34 -15.55
CA ARG A 263 33.07 0.10 -14.89
C ARG A 263 33.14 0.20 -13.36
N GLU A 264 33.69 1.30 -12.86
CA GLU A 264 33.89 1.50 -11.41
C GLU A 264 32.64 2.01 -10.70
N THR A 265 31.77 2.72 -11.44
CA THR A 265 30.57 3.36 -10.88
C THR A 265 29.27 2.65 -11.20
N LEU A 266 29.31 1.61 -12.00
CA LEU A 266 28.13 0.84 -12.40
C LEU A 266 27.56 0.07 -11.23
N ALA A 267 26.31 0.39 -10.84
CA ALA A 267 25.56 -0.28 -9.80
C ALA A 267 24.60 -1.33 -10.34
N ALA A 268 23.87 -1.01 -11.41
CA ALA A 268 22.81 -1.84 -11.93
C ALA A 268 22.54 -1.59 -13.42
N ILE A 269 21.91 -2.56 -14.06
CA ILE A 269 21.16 -2.41 -15.29
C ILE A 269 19.69 -2.72 -15.02
N MET A 270 18.79 -1.92 -15.56
CA MET A 270 17.36 -2.10 -15.42
C MET A 270 16.69 -2.19 -16.77
N VAL A 271 16.11 -3.34 -17.07
CA VAL A 271 15.48 -3.65 -18.36
C VAL A 271 14.02 -4.01 -18.18
N THR A 272 13.21 -3.69 -19.19
CA THR A 272 11.81 -4.12 -19.29
C THR A 272 11.72 -5.16 -20.40
N TYR A 273 11.11 -6.30 -20.13
CA TYR A 273 11.03 -7.40 -21.09
C TYR A 273 9.62 -8.03 -21.10
N PRO A 274 8.91 -8.02 -22.23
CA PRO A 274 9.28 -7.32 -23.48
C PRO A 274 9.42 -5.81 -23.28
N SER A 275 10.13 -5.13 -24.19
CA SER A 275 10.29 -3.68 -24.14
C SER A 275 8.95 -2.95 -24.33
N THR A 276 8.90 -1.63 -24.10
CA THR A 276 7.68 -0.84 -24.38
C THR A 276 7.31 -0.81 -25.85
N HIS A 277 8.24 -1.17 -26.73
CA HIS A 277 7.99 -1.36 -28.17
C HIS A 277 7.41 -2.75 -28.50
N GLY A 278 7.22 -3.61 -27.51
CA GLY A 278 6.73 -4.99 -27.69
C GLY A 278 7.79 -5.95 -28.21
N VAL A 279 9.06 -5.59 -28.12
CA VAL A 279 10.19 -6.38 -28.65
C VAL A 279 10.64 -7.37 -27.58
N PHE A 280 10.77 -8.62 -27.97
CA PHE A 280 11.56 -9.64 -27.29
C PHE A 280 12.92 -9.68 -27.97
N GLU A 281 13.98 -9.48 -27.20
CA GLU A 281 15.36 -9.46 -27.73
C GLU A 281 15.75 -10.81 -28.30
N ASP A 282 16.50 -10.83 -29.43
CA ASP A 282 17.03 -12.03 -30.06
C ASP A 282 18.45 -12.39 -29.52
#